data_15f3c4f75a80c207ec877c4b86b3d7a4
#
_entry.id   15f3c4f75a80c207ec877c4b86b3d7a4
#
_cell.length_a   1.000
_cell.length_b   1.000
_cell.length_c   1.000
_cell.angle_alpha   90.00
_cell.angle_beta   90.00
_cell.angle_gamma   90.00
#
_symmetry.space_group_name_H-M   'P 1'
#
loop_
_entity.id
_entity.type
_entity.pdbx_description
1 polymer ?
#
loop_
_entity_poly.entity_id
_entity_poly.type
_entity_poly.pdbx_seq_one_letter_code
_entity_poly.pdbx_strand_id
1 'polypeptide(L)'
;MNYILFGGSGFIGTHLIHLLLKECVRPGDVIYDLDLVMPGEEGVVPGIVEKNDGVQYIRLDVRKPIDFEFVPTPEDVIFDLAAVHRTPGHPEEAYFETNIRGAENVTAFAEKYGIRKILFTSSIAPYGASEDLKTEETLPTPNTPYGISKLVAEKIHQIWQARDPARELTIVRPGIVYGKGEH
;
A
#
# COMPACT_ATOMS: atom_id res chain seq x y z
N MET A 1 11.21 13.81 -8.28
CA MET A 1 10.00 13.23 -7.68
C MET A 1 10.35 11.89 -7.06
N ASN A 2 9.75 11.56 -5.92
CA ASN A 2 9.94 10.27 -5.29
C ASN A 2 8.64 9.46 -5.36
N TYR A 3 8.77 8.20 -5.73
CA TYR A 3 7.72 7.18 -5.67
C TYR A 3 7.99 6.31 -4.45
N ILE A 4 7.17 6.39 -3.42
CA ILE A 4 7.40 5.73 -2.13
C ILE A 4 6.37 4.61 -1.99
N LEU A 5 6.82 3.35 -2.06
CA LEU A 5 5.96 2.19 -2.01
C LEU A 5 6.12 1.49 -0.65
N PHE A 6 5.09 1.47 0.15
CA PHE A 6 5.01 0.60 1.33
C PHE A 6 4.40 -0.74 0.90
N GLY A 7 5.14 -1.83 1.04
CA GLY A 7 4.75 -3.15 0.53
C GLY A 7 5.07 -3.36 -0.95
N GLY A 8 6.12 -2.70 -1.48
CA GLY A 8 6.48 -2.75 -2.90
C GLY A 8 7.06 -4.09 -3.34
N SER A 9 7.63 -4.88 -2.45
CA SER A 9 8.11 -6.24 -2.74
C SER A 9 6.99 -7.28 -2.84
N GLY A 10 5.73 -6.93 -2.52
CA GLY A 10 4.58 -7.78 -2.71
C GLY A 10 4.17 -7.93 -4.19
N PHE A 11 3.18 -8.81 -4.45
CA PHE A 11 2.73 -9.12 -5.81
C PHE A 11 2.32 -7.86 -6.62
N ILE A 12 1.41 -7.05 -6.08
CA ILE A 12 0.95 -5.83 -6.75
C ILE A 12 2.10 -4.81 -6.86
N GLY A 13 2.87 -4.64 -5.79
CA GLY A 13 3.97 -3.68 -5.71
C GLY A 13 5.04 -3.92 -6.76
N THR A 14 5.44 -5.18 -6.96
CA THR A 14 6.43 -5.56 -7.96
C THR A 14 5.99 -5.21 -9.38
N HIS A 15 4.74 -5.52 -9.72
CA HIS A 15 4.19 -5.15 -11.02
C HIS A 15 4.09 -3.63 -11.18
N LEU A 16 3.73 -2.91 -10.12
CA LEU A 16 3.71 -1.45 -10.12
C LEU A 16 5.11 -0.86 -10.31
N ILE A 17 6.12 -1.37 -9.61
CA ILE A 17 7.53 -0.94 -9.79
C ILE A 17 7.96 -1.10 -11.23
N HIS A 18 7.69 -2.25 -11.87
CA HIS A 18 8.02 -2.46 -13.28
C HIS A 18 7.32 -1.46 -14.21
N LEU A 19 6.05 -1.18 -13.94
CA LEU A 19 5.30 -0.18 -14.71
C LEU A 19 5.88 1.23 -14.52
N LEU A 20 6.18 1.62 -13.28
CA LEU A 20 6.77 2.93 -12.97
C LEU A 20 8.12 3.11 -13.68
N LEU A 21 9.00 2.12 -13.60
CA LEU A 21 10.30 2.15 -14.27
C LEU A 21 10.19 2.31 -15.79
N LYS A 22 9.19 1.65 -16.37
CA LYS A 22 9.00 1.63 -17.83
C LYS A 22 8.33 2.91 -18.36
N GLU A 23 7.34 3.43 -17.65
CA GLU A 23 6.41 4.43 -18.21
C GLU A 23 6.47 5.80 -17.51
N CYS A 24 6.91 5.86 -16.24
CA CYS A 24 6.73 7.05 -15.41
C CYS A 24 8.03 7.72 -14.98
N VAL A 25 9.05 6.93 -14.60
CA VAL A 25 10.30 7.46 -14.02
C VAL A 25 11.10 8.27 -15.03
N ARG A 26 11.50 9.46 -14.63
CA ARG A 26 12.33 10.39 -15.40
C ARG A 26 13.73 10.50 -14.76
N PRO A 27 14.73 11.03 -15.49
CA PRO A 27 16.03 11.30 -14.90
C PRO A 27 15.92 12.20 -13.65
N GLY A 28 16.43 11.71 -12.53
CA GLY A 28 16.37 12.37 -11.22
C GLY A 28 15.20 11.94 -10.32
N ASP A 29 14.27 11.14 -10.82
CA ASP A 29 13.25 10.50 -9.99
C ASP A 29 13.82 9.29 -9.25
N VAL A 30 13.26 8.95 -8.08
CA VAL A 30 13.68 7.82 -7.27
C VAL A 30 12.46 6.98 -6.88
N ILE A 31 12.61 5.66 -6.99
CA ILE A 31 11.65 4.71 -6.42
C ILE A 31 12.23 4.16 -5.11
N TYR A 32 11.46 4.26 -4.03
CA TYR A 32 11.75 3.64 -2.74
C TYR A 32 10.76 2.50 -2.51
N ASP A 33 11.27 1.28 -2.37
CA ASP A 33 10.50 0.11 -1.95
C ASP A 33 10.78 -0.16 -0.47
N LEU A 34 9.77 0.08 0.36
CA LEU A 34 9.82 -0.11 1.80
C LEU A 34 8.98 -1.33 2.17
N ASP A 35 9.64 -2.44 2.51
CA ASP A 35 8.96 -3.71 2.78
C ASP A 35 9.66 -4.50 3.91
N LEU A 36 8.95 -5.44 4.51
CA LEU A 36 9.52 -6.43 5.43
C LEU A 36 10.43 -7.41 4.72
N VAL A 37 10.16 -7.71 3.45
CA VAL A 37 10.83 -8.72 2.64
C VAL A 37 11.59 -8.04 1.51
N MET A 38 12.83 -8.47 1.29
CA MET A 38 13.68 -7.90 0.25
C MET A 38 13.73 -8.80 -0.98
N PRO A 39 13.95 -8.23 -2.18
CA PRO A 39 14.13 -9.03 -3.39
C PRO A 39 15.21 -10.11 -3.22
N GLY A 40 14.88 -11.33 -3.63
CA GLY A 40 15.78 -12.49 -3.51
C GLY A 40 15.73 -13.25 -2.20
N GLU A 41 14.90 -12.85 -1.25
CA GLU A 41 14.67 -13.60 -0.01
C GLU A 41 13.60 -14.68 -0.18
N GLU A 42 13.64 -15.68 0.71
CA GLU A 42 12.62 -16.72 0.78
C GLU A 42 11.26 -16.10 1.14
N GLY A 43 10.21 -16.48 0.41
CA GLY A 43 8.87 -15.92 0.56
C GLY A 43 8.53 -14.77 -0.40
N VAL A 44 9.53 -14.21 -1.09
CA VAL A 44 9.30 -13.35 -2.25
C VAL A 44 9.08 -14.24 -3.47
N VAL A 45 8.08 -13.89 -4.27
CA VAL A 45 7.74 -14.68 -5.46
C VAL A 45 8.95 -14.79 -6.39
N PRO A 46 9.50 -16.01 -6.62
CA PRO A 46 10.66 -16.18 -7.49
C PRO A 46 10.37 -15.67 -8.91
N GLY A 47 11.25 -14.84 -9.43
CA GLY A 47 11.20 -14.37 -10.82
C GLY A 47 10.28 -13.18 -11.10
N ILE A 48 9.72 -12.55 -10.06
CA ILE A 48 8.98 -11.28 -10.20
C ILE A 48 9.77 -10.14 -9.58
N VAL A 49 10.39 -10.36 -8.43
CA VAL A 49 11.21 -9.36 -7.76
C VAL A 49 12.67 -9.63 -8.07
N GLU A 50 13.13 -9.24 -9.26
CA GLU A 50 14.56 -9.05 -9.49
C GLU A 50 14.95 -7.68 -8.95
N LYS A 51 16.04 -7.64 -8.17
CA LYS A 51 16.61 -6.38 -7.70
C LYS A 51 16.91 -5.48 -8.91
N ASN A 52 16.29 -4.31 -8.94
CA ASN A 52 16.49 -3.35 -10.02
C ASN A 52 17.34 -2.18 -9.52
N ASP A 53 18.39 -1.83 -10.26
CA ASP A 53 19.32 -0.75 -9.89
C ASP A 53 18.64 0.63 -9.84
N GLY A 54 17.46 0.80 -10.47
CA GLY A 54 16.64 2.02 -10.42
C GLY A 54 15.75 2.13 -9.18
N VAL A 55 15.82 1.14 -8.25
CA VAL A 55 14.98 1.09 -7.05
C VAL A 55 15.86 1.03 -5.80
N GLN A 56 15.54 1.84 -4.81
CA GLN A 56 16.13 1.75 -3.48
C GLN A 56 15.26 0.88 -2.57
N TYR A 57 15.79 -0.27 -2.17
CA TYR A 57 15.10 -1.25 -1.32
C TYR A 57 15.48 -1.02 0.14
N ILE A 58 14.46 -0.82 0.98
CA ILE A 58 14.64 -0.48 2.39
C ILE A 58 13.78 -1.40 3.23
N ARG A 59 14.43 -2.17 4.14
CA ARG A 59 13.69 -3.02 5.07
C ARG A 59 12.97 -2.19 6.11
N LEU A 60 11.64 -2.29 6.15
CA LEU A 60 10.80 -1.51 7.03
C LEU A 60 9.56 -2.29 7.44
N ASP A 61 9.15 -2.13 8.70
CA ASP A 61 7.92 -2.66 9.26
C ASP A 61 6.92 -1.53 9.51
N VAL A 62 5.86 -1.46 8.70
CA VAL A 62 4.82 -0.43 8.79
C VAL A 62 4.07 -0.42 10.13
N ARG A 63 4.12 -1.52 10.90
CA ARG A 63 3.54 -1.61 12.25
C ARG A 63 4.26 -0.73 13.28
N LYS A 64 5.47 -0.28 12.95
CA LYS A 64 6.32 0.59 13.78
C LYS A 64 6.33 2.00 13.22
N PRO A 65 6.64 3.02 14.04
CA PRO A 65 6.90 4.36 13.52
C PRO A 65 7.93 4.32 12.40
N ILE A 66 7.62 4.98 11.28
CA ILE A 66 8.47 4.95 10.09
C ILE A 66 9.66 5.86 10.30
N ASP A 67 10.85 5.26 10.45
CA ASP A 67 12.14 5.94 10.56
C ASP A 67 12.93 5.75 9.26
N PHE A 68 12.55 6.51 8.25
CA PHE A 68 13.20 6.55 6.95
C PHE A 68 13.36 8.00 6.53
N GLU A 69 14.57 8.38 6.16
CA GLU A 69 14.89 9.75 5.75
C GLU A 69 15.21 9.81 4.26
N PHE A 70 14.70 10.82 3.60
CA PHE A 70 14.96 11.11 2.19
C PHE A 70 14.79 12.62 1.96
N VAL A 71 15.10 13.09 0.77
CA VAL A 71 14.89 14.51 0.39
C VAL A 71 13.50 14.62 -0.28
N PRO A 72 12.50 15.21 0.41
CA PRO A 72 11.15 15.31 -0.13
C PRO A 72 11.06 16.36 -1.26
N THR A 73 10.13 16.13 -2.17
CA THR A 73 9.73 17.07 -3.22
C THR A 73 8.22 17.31 -3.20
N PRO A 74 7.70 18.42 -3.74
CA PRO A 74 6.26 18.70 -3.76
C PRO A 74 5.42 17.69 -4.56
N GLU A 75 6.04 16.98 -5.50
CA GLU A 75 5.37 16.01 -6.38
C GLU A 75 5.38 14.58 -5.84
N ASP A 76 6.00 14.34 -4.69
CA ASP A 76 6.15 12.99 -4.13
C ASP A 76 4.80 12.30 -3.93
N VAL A 77 4.78 10.99 -4.19
CA VAL A 77 3.59 10.15 -4.06
C VAL A 77 3.88 8.90 -3.24
N ILE A 78 2.97 8.57 -2.35
CA ILE A 78 2.96 7.33 -1.59
C ILE A 78 2.00 6.34 -2.26
N PHE A 79 2.45 5.10 -2.42
CA PHE A 79 1.64 3.93 -2.71
C PHE A 79 1.63 3.05 -1.47
N ASP A 80 0.51 3.04 -0.77
CA ASP A 80 0.33 2.19 0.41
C ASP A 80 -0.31 0.86 -0.01
N LEU A 81 0.55 -0.14 -0.18
CA LEU A 81 0.22 -1.51 -0.58
C LEU A 81 0.42 -2.49 0.58
N ALA A 82 1.05 -2.04 1.68
CA ALA A 82 1.39 -2.91 2.79
C ALA A 82 0.14 -3.43 3.50
N ALA A 83 -0.04 -4.74 3.52
CA ALA A 83 -1.17 -5.36 4.18
C ALA A 83 -0.93 -6.84 4.50
N VAL A 84 -1.52 -7.30 5.59
CA VAL A 84 -1.83 -8.71 5.77
C VAL A 84 -3.15 -8.97 5.03
N HIS A 85 -3.13 -9.91 4.09
CA HIS A 85 -4.27 -10.37 3.31
C HIS A 85 -4.43 -11.89 3.46
N ARG A 86 -5.35 -12.53 2.74
CA ARG A 86 -5.74 -13.95 2.87
C ARG A 86 -6.54 -14.23 4.13
N THR A 87 -7.80 -14.55 3.92
CA THR A 87 -8.73 -14.93 4.98
C THR A 87 -9.39 -16.28 4.58
N PRO A 88 -9.30 -17.35 5.40
CA PRO A 88 -8.50 -17.46 6.62
C PRO A 88 -6.99 -17.61 6.31
N GLY A 89 -6.12 -17.31 7.26
CA GLY A 89 -4.67 -17.52 7.07
C GLY A 89 -3.80 -16.89 8.15
N HIS A 90 -4.36 -15.91 8.87
CA HIS A 90 -3.66 -15.21 9.93
C HIS A 90 -4.53 -15.07 11.18
N PRO A 91 -3.94 -14.90 12.38
CA PRO A 91 -4.67 -14.47 13.57
C PRO A 91 -5.35 -13.10 13.32
N GLU A 92 -6.50 -12.85 13.95
CA GLU A 92 -7.24 -11.59 13.75
C GLU A 92 -6.41 -10.36 14.06
N GLU A 93 -5.58 -10.42 15.10
CA GLU A 93 -4.71 -9.35 15.53
C GLU A 93 -3.74 -8.91 14.42
N ALA A 94 -3.26 -9.85 13.61
CA ALA A 94 -2.31 -9.55 12.53
C ALA A 94 -2.90 -8.60 11.47
N TYR A 95 -4.21 -8.72 11.17
CA TYR A 95 -4.88 -7.79 10.27
C TYR A 95 -4.97 -6.39 10.87
N PHE A 96 -5.26 -6.29 12.16
CA PHE A 96 -5.41 -4.98 12.83
C PHE A 96 -4.06 -4.31 13.04
N GLU A 97 -3.07 -5.06 13.51
CA GLU A 97 -1.73 -4.53 13.73
C GLU A 97 -1.06 -4.06 12.42
N THR A 98 -1.22 -4.80 11.33
CA THR A 98 -0.58 -4.42 10.06
C THR A 98 -1.41 -3.41 9.30
N ASN A 99 -2.70 -3.67 9.07
CA ASN A 99 -3.48 -2.84 8.15
C ASN A 99 -3.92 -1.52 8.80
N ILE A 100 -4.24 -1.51 10.10
CA ILE A 100 -4.69 -0.30 10.80
C ILE A 100 -3.49 0.51 11.27
N ARG A 101 -2.59 -0.13 12.05
CA ARG A 101 -1.40 0.56 12.54
C ARG A 101 -0.49 1.02 11.40
N GLY A 102 -0.39 0.21 10.31
CA GLY A 102 0.32 0.59 9.10
C GLY A 102 -0.23 1.86 8.49
N ALA A 103 -1.56 1.95 8.30
CA ALA A 103 -2.21 3.15 7.78
C ALA A 103 -1.97 4.39 8.66
N GLU A 104 -2.00 4.24 10.00
CA GLU A 104 -1.67 5.32 10.94
C GLU A 104 -0.22 5.81 10.74
N ASN A 105 0.74 4.88 10.65
CA ASN A 105 2.14 5.21 10.50
C ASN A 105 2.45 5.80 9.12
N VAL A 106 1.84 5.29 8.05
CA VAL A 106 2.00 5.82 6.68
C VAL A 106 1.45 7.25 6.58
N THR A 107 0.27 7.51 7.14
CA THR A 107 -0.30 8.86 7.13
C THR A 107 0.49 9.82 8.00
N ALA A 108 1.02 9.39 9.16
CA ALA A 108 1.93 10.19 9.98
C ALA A 108 3.25 10.50 9.26
N PHE A 109 3.80 9.53 8.50
CA PHE A 109 4.97 9.75 7.66
C PHE A 109 4.68 10.78 6.56
N ALA A 110 3.54 10.68 5.88
CA ALA A 110 3.12 11.66 4.89
C ALA A 110 3.03 13.08 5.49
N GLU A 111 2.49 13.22 6.71
CA GLU A 111 2.42 14.50 7.42
C GLU A 111 3.83 15.02 7.77
N LYS A 112 4.72 14.17 8.30
CA LYS A 112 6.09 14.53 8.67
C LYS A 112 6.87 15.15 7.50
N TYR A 113 6.71 14.61 6.28
CA TYR A 113 7.44 15.03 5.09
C TYR A 113 6.64 15.96 4.16
N GLY A 114 5.42 16.33 4.52
CA GLY A 114 4.57 17.21 3.71
C GLY A 114 4.12 16.60 2.39
N ILE A 115 4.07 15.26 2.30
CA ILE A 115 3.61 14.54 1.12
C ILE A 115 2.09 14.70 1.02
N ARG A 116 1.61 15.06 -0.17
CA ARG A 116 0.21 15.40 -0.40
C ARG A 116 -0.56 14.36 -1.22
N LYS A 117 0.11 13.35 -1.74
CA LYS A 117 -0.52 12.34 -2.62
C LYS A 117 -0.35 10.95 -2.04
N ILE A 118 -1.47 10.28 -1.77
CA ILE A 118 -1.48 8.88 -1.35
C ILE A 118 -2.43 8.10 -2.27
N LEU A 119 -1.93 6.99 -2.82
CA LEU A 119 -2.74 5.93 -3.40
C LEU A 119 -2.75 4.76 -2.41
N PHE A 120 -3.93 4.46 -1.88
CA PHE A 120 -4.13 3.35 -0.94
C PHE A 120 -4.81 2.17 -1.61
N THR A 121 -4.18 1.00 -1.56
CA THR A 121 -4.78 -0.23 -2.04
C THR A 121 -5.61 -0.88 -0.94
N SER A 122 -6.91 -0.69 -1.04
CA SER A 122 -7.92 -1.36 -0.22
C SER A 122 -8.29 -2.73 -0.80
N SER A 123 -9.57 -3.08 -0.79
CA SER A 123 -10.14 -4.34 -1.30
C SER A 123 -11.63 -4.19 -1.52
N ILE A 124 -12.26 -5.12 -2.23
CA ILE A 124 -13.70 -5.29 -2.22
C ILE A 124 -14.22 -5.89 -0.90
N ALA A 125 -13.36 -6.47 -0.06
CA ALA A 125 -13.74 -7.08 1.22
C ALA A 125 -14.50 -6.15 2.19
N PRO A 126 -14.28 -4.83 2.23
CA PRO A 126 -15.13 -3.89 2.96
C PRO A 126 -16.62 -3.95 2.62
N TYR A 127 -17.00 -4.37 1.43
CA TYR A 127 -18.43 -4.49 1.07
C TYR A 127 -19.11 -5.72 1.70
N GLY A 128 -18.33 -6.66 2.23
CA GLY A 128 -18.85 -7.97 2.69
C GLY A 128 -19.20 -8.91 1.53
N ALA A 129 -19.52 -10.15 1.87
CA ALA A 129 -19.93 -11.15 0.89
C ALA A 129 -21.38 -10.89 0.46
N SER A 130 -21.61 -10.72 -0.85
CA SER A 130 -22.92 -10.53 -1.43
C SER A 130 -22.86 -10.80 -2.94
N GLU A 131 -23.96 -11.29 -3.51
CA GLU A 131 -24.11 -11.46 -4.96
C GLU A 131 -24.59 -10.16 -5.66
N ASP A 132 -25.00 -9.16 -4.89
CA ASP A 132 -25.46 -7.88 -5.44
C ASP A 132 -24.33 -7.09 -6.07
N LEU A 133 -24.63 -6.35 -7.12
CA LEU A 133 -23.69 -5.39 -7.70
C LEU A 133 -23.28 -4.34 -6.66
N LYS A 134 -21.98 -4.15 -6.51
CA LYS A 134 -21.38 -3.15 -5.63
C LYS A 134 -20.77 -2.02 -6.45
N THR A 135 -20.91 -0.82 -5.94
CA THR A 135 -20.29 0.41 -6.47
C THR A 135 -19.58 1.14 -5.33
N GLU A 136 -18.86 2.20 -5.66
CA GLU A 136 -18.18 3.04 -4.66
C GLU A 136 -19.14 3.68 -3.66
N GLU A 137 -20.41 3.85 -4.06
CA GLU A 137 -21.50 4.42 -3.22
C GLU A 137 -22.15 3.37 -2.30
N THR A 138 -21.87 2.07 -2.54
CA THR A 138 -22.45 1.00 -1.72
C THR A 138 -21.94 1.11 -0.29
N LEU A 139 -22.85 1.07 0.68
CA LEU A 139 -22.48 1.08 2.11
C LEU A 139 -21.62 -0.14 2.45
N PRO A 140 -20.40 0.07 2.98
CA PRO A 140 -19.56 -1.05 3.41
C PRO A 140 -20.16 -1.79 4.60
N THR A 141 -20.22 -3.11 4.50
CA THR A 141 -20.72 -4.03 5.56
C THR A 141 -19.79 -5.22 5.71
N PRO A 142 -18.51 -4.99 6.09
CA PRO A 142 -17.53 -6.07 6.18
C PRO A 142 -17.90 -7.08 7.25
N ASN A 143 -17.68 -8.36 6.95
CA ASN A 143 -17.97 -9.48 7.85
C ASN A 143 -16.75 -10.37 8.13
N THR A 144 -15.55 -9.88 7.79
CA THR A 144 -14.28 -10.55 8.08
C THR A 144 -13.30 -9.60 8.75
N PRO A 145 -12.37 -10.08 9.59
CA PRO A 145 -11.32 -9.24 10.19
C PRO A 145 -10.52 -8.46 9.15
N TYR A 146 -10.20 -9.09 8.03
CA TYR A 146 -9.55 -8.43 6.90
C TYR A 146 -10.40 -7.28 6.33
N GLY A 147 -11.66 -7.54 5.99
CA GLY A 147 -12.55 -6.51 5.44
C GLY A 147 -12.75 -5.33 6.40
N ILE A 148 -12.88 -5.63 7.71
CA ILE A 148 -12.98 -4.62 8.77
C ILE A 148 -11.68 -3.79 8.82
N SER A 149 -10.51 -4.43 8.85
CA SER A 149 -9.23 -3.74 8.94
C SER A 149 -8.97 -2.83 7.73
N LYS A 150 -9.33 -3.27 6.52
CA LYS A 150 -9.20 -2.45 5.31
C LYS A 150 -10.17 -1.25 5.33
N LEU A 151 -11.41 -1.43 5.80
CA LEU A 151 -12.35 -0.31 5.94
C LEU A 151 -11.85 0.72 6.95
N VAL A 152 -11.32 0.28 8.09
CA VAL A 152 -10.74 1.21 9.10
C VAL A 152 -9.54 1.94 8.51
N ALA A 153 -8.66 1.27 7.78
CA ALA A 153 -7.54 1.90 7.09
C ALA A 153 -8.00 2.95 6.06
N GLU A 154 -9.07 2.69 5.29
CA GLU A 154 -9.67 3.70 4.41
C GLU A 154 -10.08 4.95 5.19
N LYS A 155 -10.71 4.78 6.36
CA LYS A 155 -11.13 5.91 7.19
C LYS A 155 -9.96 6.72 7.73
N ILE A 156 -8.85 6.07 8.09
CA ILE A 156 -7.62 6.75 8.51
C ILE A 156 -7.09 7.64 7.38
N HIS A 157 -6.98 7.10 6.16
CA HIS A 157 -6.55 7.86 4.99
C HIS A 157 -7.52 9.00 4.64
N GLN A 158 -8.83 8.78 4.75
CA GLN A 158 -9.85 9.82 4.53
C GLN A 158 -9.75 10.94 5.57
N ILE A 159 -9.48 10.62 6.83
CA ILE A 159 -9.22 11.62 7.88
C ILE A 159 -7.94 12.42 7.56
N TRP A 160 -6.88 11.74 7.12
CA TRP A 160 -5.66 12.41 6.69
C TRP A 160 -5.95 13.40 5.55
N GLN A 161 -6.69 12.99 4.52
CA GLN A 161 -7.07 13.87 3.41
C GLN A 161 -7.92 15.07 3.87
N ALA A 162 -8.91 14.84 4.73
CA ALA A 162 -9.86 15.86 5.17
C ALA A 162 -9.21 17.01 5.98
N ARG A 163 -8.01 16.79 6.52
CA ARG A 163 -7.28 17.81 7.31
C ARG A 163 -6.63 18.90 6.47
N ASP A 164 -6.43 18.67 5.17
CA ASP A 164 -5.80 19.65 4.27
C ASP A 164 -6.40 19.50 2.86
N PRO A 165 -7.04 20.56 2.31
CA PRO A 165 -7.64 20.53 0.98
C PRO A 165 -6.63 20.35 -0.17
N ALA A 166 -5.33 20.51 0.09
CA ALA A 166 -4.28 20.25 -0.89
C ALA A 166 -3.88 18.77 -0.95
N ARG A 167 -4.43 17.90 -0.09
CA ARG A 167 -4.14 16.47 -0.09
C ARG A 167 -5.03 15.72 -1.07
N GLU A 168 -4.40 14.84 -1.83
CA GLU A 168 -5.06 13.97 -2.81
C GLU A 168 -5.00 12.52 -2.31
N LEU A 169 -6.15 11.87 -2.24
CA LEU A 169 -6.26 10.47 -1.87
C LEU A 169 -6.98 9.69 -2.96
N THR A 170 -6.36 8.63 -3.42
CA THR A 170 -7.02 7.63 -4.28
C THR A 170 -7.11 6.32 -3.51
N ILE A 171 -8.33 5.81 -3.34
CA ILE A 171 -8.59 4.49 -2.75
C ILE A 171 -8.94 3.53 -3.88
N VAL A 172 -8.16 2.47 -4.03
CA VAL A 172 -8.41 1.40 -5.02
C VAL A 172 -8.96 0.19 -4.28
N ARG A 173 -10.12 -0.31 -4.69
CA ARG A 173 -10.73 -1.53 -4.15
C ARG A 173 -10.69 -2.66 -5.19
N PRO A 174 -9.56 -3.34 -5.35
CA PRO A 174 -9.44 -4.42 -6.31
C PRO A 174 -10.34 -5.59 -5.91
N GLY A 175 -10.84 -6.29 -6.93
CA GLY A 175 -11.46 -7.60 -6.78
C GLY A 175 -10.42 -8.70 -6.64
N ILE A 176 -10.59 -9.79 -7.39
CA ILE A 176 -9.60 -10.85 -7.45
C ILE A 176 -8.43 -10.37 -8.31
N VAL A 177 -7.28 -10.20 -7.70
CA VAL A 177 -6.04 -9.88 -8.40
C VAL A 177 -5.36 -11.19 -8.78
N TYR A 178 -4.99 -11.35 -10.04
CA TYR A 178 -4.33 -12.55 -10.55
C TYR A 178 -3.30 -12.20 -11.61
N GLY A 179 -2.34 -13.09 -11.81
CA GLY A 179 -1.33 -12.90 -12.84
C GLY A 179 -0.08 -13.75 -12.60
N LYS A 180 0.96 -13.49 -13.42
CA LYS A 180 2.24 -14.19 -13.28
C LYS A 180 2.85 -13.87 -11.92
N GLY A 181 3.04 -14.90 -11.10
CA GLY A 181 3.67 -14.81 -9.78
C GLY A 181 2.73 -14.59 -8.61
N GLU A 182 1.43 -14.69 -8.83
CA GLU A 182 0.49 -14.83 -7.72
C GLU A 182 0.59 -16.27 -7.16
N HIS A 183 0.49 -16.42 -5.82
CA HIS A 183 0.50 -17.71 -5.11
C HIS A 183 -0.74 -17.88 -4.26
#